data_afd1888ef7d485678a828cc0d169e164
#
_entry.id   afd1888ef7d485678a828cc0d169e164
#
_cell.length_a   1.000
_cell.length_b   1.000
_cell.length_c   1.000
_cell.angle_alpha   90.00
_cell.angle_beta   90.00
_cell.angle_gamma   90.00
#
_symmetry.space_group_name_H-M   'P 1'
#
loop_
_entity.id
_entity.type
_entity.pdbx_description
1 polymer ?
#
loop_
_entity_poly.entity_id
_entity_poly.type
_entity_poly.pdbx_seq_one_letter_code
_entity_poly.pdbx_strand_id
1 'polypeptide(L)'
;GEAIERTAQELARSGVNDILLSVDAFHQEAIPLEPVKAFAEAAVRAGVSLRTHPAWVAGRQHENTFNRQTAEIVSEFEKMGILQSDGNIIIPQGNALKYLSEYYDLEQEYADPYEEDPEDIRTVCVDPDGGVLGGNVCQESILEILERYTPHNSPY
;
A
#
# COMPACT_ATOMS: atom_id res chain seq x y z
N GLY A 1 3.56 -4.77 24.38
CA GLY A 1 3.34 -5.74 25.38
C GLY A 1 2.34 -6.82 25.04
N GLU A 2 1.66 -7.35 26.04
CA GLU A 2 0.78 -8.54 25.94
C GLU A 2 -0.30 -8.46 24.85
N ALA A 3 -0.88 -7.28 24.61
CA ALA A 3 -1.91 -7.11 23.56
C ALA A 3 -1.32 -7.36 22.16
N ILE A 4 -0.12 -6.86 21.89
CA ILE A 4 0.57 -7.04 20.61
C ILE A 4 0.89 -8.52 20.36
N GLU A 5 1.45 -9.20 21.39
CA GLU A 5 1.74 -10.64 21.31
C GLU A 5 0.48 -11.46 21.04
N ARG A 6 -0.62 -11.16 21.76
CA ARG A 6 -1.87 -11.84 21.56
C ARG A 6 -2.41 -11.64 20.15
N THR A 7 -2.40 -10.40 19.63
CA THR A 7 -2.85 -10.09 18.27
C THR A 7 -2.03 -10.86 17.23
N ALA A 8 -0.71 -10.87 17.34
CA ALA A 8 0.16 -11.61 16.43
C ALA A 8 -0.15 -13.13 16.44
N GLN A 9 -0.36 -13.71 17.62
CA GLN A 9 -0.75 -15.11 17.75
C GLN A 9 -2.14 -15.41 17.19
N GLU A 10 -3.11 -14.51 17.39
CA GLU A 10 -4.45 -14.64 16.84
C GLU A 10 -4.44 -14.62 15.31
N LEU A 11 -3.66 -13.70 14.69
CA LEU A 11 -3.47 -13.67 13.25
C LEU A 11 -2.89 -14.98 12.71
N ALA A 12 -1.81 -15.47 13.32
CA ALA A 12 -1.20 -16.76 12.94
C ALA A 12 -2.20 -17.93 13.05
N ARG A 13 -2.95 -18.01 14.15
CA ARG A 13 -3.97 -19.07 14.36
C ARG A 13 -5.12 -18.97 13.36
N SER A 14 -5.44 -17.76 12.91
CA SER A 14 -6.48 -17.51 11.89
C SER A 14 -6.02 -17.83 10.48
N GLY A 15 -4.76 -18.28 10.28
CA GLY A 15 -4.21 -18.67 8.98
C GLY A 15 -3.57 -17.53 8.20
N VAL A 16 -3.36 -16.37 8.82
CA VAL A 16 -2.57 -15.29 8.21
C VAL A 16 -1.12 -15.75 8.15
N ASN A 17 -0.56 -15.82 6.95
CA ASN A 17 0.77 -16.34 6.68
C ASN A 17 1.74 -15.33 6.04
N ASP A 18 1.22 -14.21 5.56
CA ASP A 18 2.04 -13.10 5.01
C ASP A 18 1.42 -11.76 5.39
N ILE A 19 2.26 -10.80 5.78
CA ILE A 19 1.86 -9.44 6.15
C ILE A 19 2.77 -8.46 5.41
N LEU A 20 2.16 -7.51 4.70
CA LEU A 20 2.83 -6.30 4.23
C LEU A 20 2.61 -5.19 5.26
N LEU A 21 3.71 -4.74 5.85
CA LEU A 21 3.70 -3.74 6.90
C LEU A 21 4.09 -2.37 6.33
N SER A 22 3.11 -1.48 6.21
CA SER A 22 3.36 -0.12 5.74
C SER A 22 4.19 0.66 6.76
N VAL A 23 5.41 0.99 6.38
CA VAL A 23 6.35 1.76 7.20
C VAL A 23 7.16 2.70 6.32
N ASP A 24 7.01 3.97 6.54
CA ASP A 24 7.68 5.05 5.81
C ASP A 24 7.55 6.39 6.56
N ALA A 25 8.11 7.46 6.03
CA ALA A 25 8.07 8.77 6.64
C ALA A 25 6.64 9.25 6.93
N PHE A 26 5.67 8.92 6.06
CA PHE A 26 4.28 9.40 6.20
C PHE A 26 3.51 8.62 7.26
N HIS A 27 3.67 7.29 7.29
CA HIS A 27 3.01 6.46 8.31
C HIS A 27 3.54 6.77 9.70
N GLN A 28 4.86 6.97 9.86
CA GLN A 28 5.46 7.25 11.16
C GLN A 28 5.30 8.71 11.62
N GLU A 29 4.77 9.60 10.79
CA GLU A 29 4.30 10.91 11.25
C GLU A 29 3.13 10.78 12.25
N ALA A 30 2.24 9.81 12.03
CA ALA A 30 1.06 9.57 12.86
C ALA A 30 1.19 8.37 13.80
N ILE A 31 1.99 7.35 13.44
CA ILE A 31 2.11 6.08 14.17
C ILE A 31 3.52 5.96 14.74
N PRO A 32 3.70 5.90 16.07
CA PRO A 32 5.00 5.69 16.67
C PRO A 32 5.66 4.39 16.18
N LEU A 33 6.96 4.43 15.89
CA LEU A 33 7.69 3.30 15.32
C LEU A 33 7.82 2.10 16.27
N GLU A 34 7.99 2.34 17.58
CA GLU A 34 8.23 1.28 18.56
C GLU A 34 7.11 0.23 18.68
N PRO A 35 5.81 0.59 18.73
CA PRO A 35 4.75 -0.39 18.67
C PRO A 35 4.73 -1.21 17.38
N VAL A 36 5.11 -0.60 16.25
CA VAL A 36 5.17 -1.27 14.93
C VAL A 36 6.29 -2.30 14.91
N LYS A 37 7.47 -1.96 15.42
CA LYS A 37 8.61 -2.88 15.60
C LYS A 37 8.24 -4.04 16.54
N ALA A 38 7.62 -3.73 17.67
CA ALA A 38 7.18 -4.76 18.62
C ALA A 38 6.16 -5.73 17.99
N PHE A 39 5.25 -5.22 17.15
CA PHE A 39 4.31 -6.07 16.41
C PHE A 39 5.04 -6.94 15.38
N ALA A 40 5.96 -6.36 14.61
CA ALA A 40 6.73 -7.09 13.62
C ALA A 40 7.51 -8.26 14.24
N GLU A 41 8.20 -8.03 15.38
CA GLU A 41 8.87 -9.08 16.13
C GLU A 41 7.90 -10.17 16.61
N ALA A 42 6.75 -9.78 17.14
CA ALA A 42 5.75 -10.73 17.64
C ALA A 42 5.17 -11.57 16.50
N ALA A 43 4.88 -10.98 15.34
CA ALA A 43 4.37 -11.68 14.16
C ALA A 43 5.39 -12.71 13.63
N VAL A 44 6.67 -12.33 13.51
CA VAL A 44 7.76 -13.24 13.11
C VAL A 44 7.89 -14.39 14.10
N ARG A 45 7.87 -14.13 15.43
CA ARG A 45 7.89 -15.18 16.45
C ARG A 45 6.67 -16.11 16.39
N ALA A 46 5.52 -15.60 15.98
CA ALA A 46 4.31 -16.39 15.77
C ALA A 46 4.31 -17.22 14.46
N GLY A 47 5.36 -17.10 13.64
CA GLY A 47 5.53 -17.84 12.40
C GLY A 47 4.86 -17.19 11.19
N VAL A 48 4.49 -15.92 11.27
CA VAL A 48 3.93 -15.15 10.15
C VAL A 48 5.07 -14.53 9.34
N SER A 49 5.09 -14.73 8.03
CA SER A 49 6.00 -14.01 7.12
C SER A 49 5.62 -12.52 7.12
N LEU A 50 6.61 -11.66 7.18
CA LEU A 50 6.38 -10.23 7.22
C LEU A 50 7.44 -9.50 6.37
N ARG A 51 6.98 -8.53 5.59
CA ARG A 51 7.83 -7.64 4.79
C ARG A 51 7.41 -6.19 5.02
N THR A 52 8.36 -5.28 5.03
CA THR A 52 8.05 -3.85 4.99
C THR A 52 7.58 -3.45 3.60
N HIS A 53 6.62 -2.53 3.54
CA HIS A 53 6.04 -2.00 2.30
C HIS A 53 6.02 -0.48 2.35
N PRO A 54 7.16 0.18 2.06
CA PRO A 54 7.28 1.63 2.12
C PRO A 54 6.67 2.33 0.93
N ALA A 55 6.33 3.61 1.10
CA ALA A 55 5.97 4.52 0.02
C ALA A 55 7.13 5.49 -0.27
N TRP A 56 7.45 5.69 -1.56
CA TRP A 56 8.54 6.51 -2.06
C TRP A 56 8.01 7.69 -2.86
N VAL A 57 8.47 8.90 -2.56
CA VAL A 57 8.13 10.12 -3.32
C VAL A 57 8.88 10.13 -4.64
N ALA A 58 8.18 10.20 -5.75
CA ALA A 58 8.72 10.25 -7.12
C ALA A 58 9.65 9.06 -7.48
N GLY A 59 9.66 8.00 -6.66
CA GLY A 59 10.47 6.81 -6.86
C GLY A 59 11.56 6.62 -5.81
N ARG A 60 11.97 5.36 -5.62
CA ARG A 60 12.95 4.96 -4.58
C ARG A 60 14.31 5.65 -4.72
N GLN A 61 14.73 5.93 -5.95
CA GLN A 61 16.05 6.52 -6.24
C GLN A 61 16.03 8.06 -6.18
N HIS A 62 14.87 8.67 -6.02
CA HIS A 62 14.75 10.11 -5.95
C HIS A 62 15.26 10.64 -4.60
N GLU A 63 16.27 11.52 -4.64
CA GLU A 63 16.85 12.11 -3.43
C GLU A 63 15.95 13.22 -2.87
N ASN A 64 15.30 12.93 -1.76
CA ASN A 64 14.51 13.90 -1.00
C ASN A 64 14.48 13.52 0.50
N THR A 65 13.98 14.42 1.33
CA THR A 65 13.97 14.24 2.78
C THR A 65 13.08 13.06 3.21
N PHE A 66 11.93 12.88 2.56
CA PHE A 66 10.99 11.79 2.87
C PHE A 66 11.59 10.43 2.55
N ASN A 67 12.23 10.29 1.38
CA ASN A 67 12.86 9.03 0.99
C ASN A 67 14.06 8.68 1.89
N ARG A 68 14.85 9.67 2.33
CA ARG A 68 15.91 9.43 3.32
C ARG A 68 15.35 8.93 4.64
N GLN A 69 14.33 9.59 5.17
CA GLN A 69 13.68 9.18 6.40
C GLN A 69 13.04 7.80 6.26
N THR A 70 12.38 7.52 5.14
CA THR A 70 11.82 6.19 4.83
C THR A 70 12.91 5.12 4.82
N ALA A 71 14.05 5.39 4.18
CA ALA A 71 15.17 4.46 4.15
C ALA A 71 15.75 4.18 5.55
N GLU A 72 15.85 5.20 6.40
CA GLU A 72 16.27 5.03 7.81
C GLU A 72 15.30 4.14 8.57
N ILE A 73 13.98 4.38 8.44
CA ILE A 73 12.93 3.57 9.07
C ILE A 73 13.02 2.11 8.60
N VAL A 74 13.07 1.88 7.29
CA VAL A 74 13.16 0.54 6.71
C VAL A 74 14.41 -0.19 7.19
N SER A 75 15.54 0.51 7.30
CA SER A 75 16.81 -0.04 7.80
C SER A 75 16.68 -0.61 9.23
N GLU A 76 15.80 -0.04 10.08
CA GLU A 76 15.55 -0.60 11.42
C GLU A 76 14.94 -2.01 11.34
N PHE A 77 14.03 -2.23 10.38
CA PHE A 77 13.41 -3.54 10.17
C PHE A 77 14.37 -4.54 9.50
N GLU A 78 15.22 -4.08 8.60
CA GLU A 78 16.26 -4.91 7.99
C GLU A 78 17.25 -5.45 9.05
N LYS A 79 17.62 -4.63 10.03
CA LYS A 79 18.43 -5.07 11.19
C LYS A 79 17.75 -6.16 12.02
N MET A 80 16.42 -6.23 11.99
CA MET A 80 15.61 -7.27 12.63
C MET A 80 15.44 -8.51 11.73
N GLY A 81 16.04 -8.54 10.53
CA GLY A 81 15.92 -9.62 9.56
C GLY A 81 14.64 -9.61 8.75
N ILE A 82 13.90 -8.48 8.76
CA ILE A 82 12.65 -8.31 8.00
C ILE A 82 13.00 -7.70 6.66
N LEU A 83 12.64 -8.39 5.57
CA LEU A 83 12.94 -7.95 4.22
C LEU A 83 11.99 -6.81 3.79
N GLN A 84 12.48 -5.97 2.90
CA GLN A 84 11.68 -4.95 2.25
C GLN A 84 11.04 -5.52 0.97
N SER A 85 9.77 -5.21 0.72
CA SER A 85 9.14 -5.34 -0.60
C SER A 85 9.49 -4.13 -1.48
N ASP A 86 9.09 -4.15 -2.75
CA ASP A 86 9.34 -3.03 -3.68
C ASP A 86 8.71 -1.72 -3.19
N GLY A 87 7.63 -1.82 -2.42
CA GLY A 87 6.88 -0.67 -1.94
C GLY A 87 6.03 -0.03 -3.03
N ASN A 88 5.48 1.13 -2.72
CA ASN A 88 4.70 1.94 -3.66
C ASN A 88 5.45 3.21 -4.03
N ILE A 89 5.22 3.69 -5.24
CA ILE A 89 5.61 5.06 -5.65
C ILE A 89 4.40 5.96 -5.42
N ILE A 90 4.59 7.04 -4.68
CA ILE A 90 3.58 8.09 -4.55
C ILE A 90 3.58 8.87 -5.86
N ILE A 91 2.48 8.83 -6.57
CA ILE A 91 2.27 9.58 -7.81
C ILE A 91 1.66 10.97 -7.52
N PRO A 92 1.82 11.98 -8.41
CA PRO A 92 1.38 13.34 -8.16
C PRO A 92 -0.15 13.50 -8.33
N GLN A 93 -0.91 12.88 -7.41
CA GLN A 93 -2.38 12.96 -7.35
C GLN A 93 -2.85 13.42 -5.96
N GLY A 94 -4.02 14.01 -5.88
CA GLY A 94 -4.66 14.40 -4.63
C GLY A 94 -3.74 15.20 -3.70
N ASN A 95 -3.50 14.72 -2.50
CA ASN A 95 -2.65 15.38 -1.51
C ASN A 95 -1.17 15.41 -1.91
N ALA A 96 -0.69 14.41 -2.65
CA ALA A 96 0.68 14.41 -3.15
C ALA A 96 0.91 15.57 -4.13
N LEU A 97 -0.01 15.80 -5.06
CA LEU A 97 0.06 16.96 -5.95
C LEU A 97 0.03 18.30 -5.20
N LYS A 98 -0.75 18.37 -4.11
CA LYS A 98 -0.89 19.60 -3.33
C LYS A 98 0.35 19.91 -2.46
N TYR A 99 0.97 18.90 -1.87
CA TYR A 99 2.00 19.09 -0.83
C TYR A 99 3.40 18.65 -1.25
N LEU A 100 3.53 17.88 -2.33
CA LEU A 100 4.79 17.28 -2.78
C LEU A 100 5.10 17.61 -4.25
N SER A 101 4.36 18.56 -4.87
CA SER A 101 4.53 18.91 -6.30
C SER A 101 5.95 19.29 -6.67
N GLU A 102 6.72 19.85 -5.74
CA GLU A 102 8.14 20.24 -5.96
C GLU A 102 9.07 19.05 -6.24
N TYR A 103 8.67 17.82 -5.93
CA TYR A 103 9.46 16.61 -6.15
C TYR A 103 9.13 15.90 -7.46
N TYR A 104 8.15 16.39 -8.23
CA TYR A 104 7.70 15.75 -9.46
C TYR A 104 7.96 16.61 -10.68
N ASP A 105 8.34 15.97 -11.76
CA ASP A 105 8.23 16.55 -13.09
C ASP A 105 6.77 16.37 -13.56
N LEU A 106 5.98 17.43 -13.45
CA LEU A 106 4.55 17.41 -13.80
C LEU A 106 4.28 17.32 -15.31
N GLU A 107 5.32 17.40 -16.15
CA GLU A 107 5.23 17.15 -17.59
C GLU A 107 5.46 15.66 -17.91
N GLN A 108 5.95 14.88 -16.96
CA GLN A 108 6.15 13.43 -17.10
C GLN A 108 4.86 12.68 -16.78
N GLU A 109 4.48 11.73 -17.62
CA GLU A 109 3.49 10.72 -17.25
C GLU A 109 4.10 9.74 -16.24
N TYR A 110 3.47 9.62 -15.09
CA TYR A 110 3.80 8.62 -14.07
C TYR A 110 2.90 7.41 -14.28
N ALA A 111 3.49 6.24 -14.43
CA ALA A 111 2.72 5.00 -14.52
C ALA A 111 1.86 4.83 -13.27
N ASP A 112 0.57 4.76 -13.46
CA ASP A 112 -0.38 4.38 -12.42
C ASP A 112 -0.32 2.86 -12.26
N PRO A 113 0.08 2.32 -11.09
CA PRO A 113 0.13 0.88 -10.89
C PRO A 113 -1.25 0.21 -10.89
N TYR A 114 -2.31 1.01 -10.86
CA TYR A 114 -3.71 0.54 -10.95
C TYR A 114 -4.28 0.68 -12.35
N GLU A 115 -3.53 1.29 -13.29
CA GLU A 115 -3.93 1.37 -14.69
C GLU A 115 -3.68 0.02 -15.36
N GLU A 116 -4.75 -0.66 -15.73
CA GLU A 116 -4.72 -1.91 -16.47
C GLU A 116 -5.25 -1.69 -17.90
N ASP A 117 -4.93 -2.63 -18.79
CA ASP A 117 -5.53 -2.66 -20.12
C ASP A 117 -7.05 -2.88 -19.98
N PRO A 118 -7.90 -1.94 -20.40
CA PRO A 118 -9.34 -2.11 -20.31
C PRO A 118 -9.88 -3.36 -21.02
N GLU A 119 -9.12 -3.90 -21.98
CA GLU A 119 -9.46 -5.14 -22.70
C GLU A 119 -9.00 -6.41 -21.95
N ASP A 120 -8.10 -6.31 -20.95
CA ASP A 120 -7.56 -7.41 -20.16
C ASP A 120 -7.54 -7.08 -18.67
N ILE A 121 -8.72 -6.81 -18.10
CA ILE A 121 -8.87 -6.50 -16.68
C ILE A 121 -8.57 -7.74 -15.83
N ARG A 122 -7.63 -7.62 -14.91
CA ARG A 122 -7.24 -8.68 -13.95
C ARG A 122 -7.54 -8.30 -12.51
N THR A 123 -7.70 -7.01 -12.26
CA THR A 123 -7.97 -6.45 -10.94
C THR A 123 -9.21 -5.56 -11.01
N VAL A 124 -9.99 -5.57 -9.97
CA VAL A 124 -11.17 -4.68 -9.86
C VAL A 124 -10.98 -3.84 -8.61
N CYS A 125 -10.89 -2.52 -8.80
CA CYS A 125 -10.86 -1.55 -7.72
C CYS A 125 -12.28 -1.06 -7.43
N VAL A 126 -12.65 -1.05 -6.16
CA VAL A 126 -13.93 -0.51 -5.70
C VAL A 126 -13.65 0.75 -4.89
N ASP A 127 -14.24 1.86 -5.30
CA ASP A 127 -14.13 3.12 -4.60
C ASP A 127 -14.83 3.09 -3.22
N PRO A 128 -14.47 3.97 -2.28
CA PRO A 128 -15.09 4.02 -0.96
C PRO A 128 -16.61 4.24 -0.97
N ASP A 129 -17.18 4.79 -2.03
CA ASP A 129 -18.63 4.97 -2.27
C ASP A 129 -19.28 3.80 -3.04
N GLY A 130 -18.49 2.76 -3.35
CA GLY A 130 -18.93 1.56 -4.04
C GLY A 130 -18.84 1.65 -5.57
N GLY A 131 -18.30 2.73 -6.14
CA GLY A 131 -18.08 2.89 -7.57
C GLY A 131 -17.11 1.83 -8.11
N VAL A 132 -17.40 1.23 -9.26
CA VAL A 132 -16.56 0.23 -9.92
C VAL A 132 -17.00 0.03 -11.36
N LEU A 133 -16.09 0.17 -12.32
CA LEU A 133 -16.31 -0.13 -13.75
C LEU A 133 -17.61 0.46 -14.32
N GLY A 134 -17.96 1.68 -13.91
CA GLY A 134 -19.19 2.37 -14.33
C GLY A 134 -20.48 1.89 -13.67
N GLY A 135 -20.39 1.00 -12.65
CA GLY A 135 -21.48 0.57 -11.79
C GLY A 135 -21.25 0.93 -10.32
N ASN A 136 -22.06 0.35 -9.42
CA ASN A 136 -21.88 0.55 -7.98
C ASN A 136 -22.33 -0.69 -7.20
N VAL A 137 -21.40 -1.30 -6.44
CA VAL A 137 -21.64 -2.55 -5.69
C VAL A 137 -22.63 -2.40 -4.53
N CYS A 138 -22.96 -1.16 -4.13
CA CYS A 138 -24.01 -0.93 -3.14
C CYS A 138 -25.43 -0.98 -3.76
N GLN A 139 -25.53 -0.98 -5.11
CA GLN A 139 -26.79 -0.93 -5.84
C GLN A 139 -27.07 -2.21 -6.62
N GLU A 140 -26.02 -2.92 -7.05
CA GLU A 140 -26.12 -4.10 -7.91
C GLU A 140 -24.96 -5.06 -7.64
N SER A 141 -25.09 -6.29 -8.12
CA SER A 141 -24.03 -7.31 -7.96
C SER A 141 -22.80 -6.97 -8.80
N ILE A 142 -21.62 -7.20 -8.27
CA ILE A 142 -20.36 -7.08 -9.03
C ILE A 142 -20.37 -7.97 -10.30
N LEU A 143 -21.02 -9.12 -10.25
CA LEU A 143 -21.14 -9.99 -11.43
C LEU A 143 -21.98 -9.36 -12.55
N GLU A 144 -23.07 -8.67 -12.20
CA GLU A 144 -23.89 -7.93 -13.16
C GLU A 144 -23.13 -6.75 -13.77
N ILE A 145 -22.30 -6.07 -12.96
CA ILE A 145 -21.42 -5.01 -13.45
C ILE A 145 -20.41 -5.56 -14.46
N LEU A 146 -19.73 -6.67 -14.12
CA LEU A 146 -18.75 -7.32 -15.00
C LEU A 146 -19.36 -7.86 -16.28
N GLU A 147 -20.57 -8.45 -16.23
CA GLU A 147 -21.27 -8.97 -17.42
C GLU A 147 -21.59 -7.89 -18.46
N ARG A 148 -21.85 -6.67 -18.02
CA ARG A 148 -22.17 -5.55 -18.92
C ARG A 148 -20.99 -4.60 -19.18
N TYR A 149 -19.84 -4.84 -18.55
CA TYR A 149 -18.66 -4.02 -18.74
C TYR A 149 -18.24 -4.00 -20.21
N THR A 150 -18.02 -2.81 -20.74
CA THR A 150 -17.48 -2.61 -22.08
C THR A 150 -16.37 -1.56 -22.01
N PRO A 151 -15.11 -1.90 -22.40
CA PRO A 151 -13.94 -1.05 -22.22
C PRO A 151 -14.08 0.39 -22.70
N HIS A 152 -14.80 0.59 -23.81
CA HIS A 152 -14.94 1.91 -24.43
C HIS A 152 -16.12 2.75 -23.92
N ASN A 153 -17.00 2.18 -23.11
CA ASN A 153 -18.23 2.81 -22.64
C ASN A 153 -18.32 2.92 -21.11
N SER A 154 -17.43 2.30 -20.40
CA SER A 154 -17.39 2.33 -18.93
C SER A 154 -16.13 3.03 -18.46
N PRO A 155 -16.19 3.95 -17.48
CA PRO A 155 -15.00 4.46 -16.83
C PRO A 155 -14.30 3.31 -16.09
N TYR A 156 -12.99 3.35 -16.16
CA TYR A 156 -12.12 2.39 -15.51
C TYR A 156 -11.90 2.77 -14.06
#